data_5e67f3b0a6a12d0ba33c1a62678affb6
#
_entry.id   5e67f3b0a6a12d0ba33c1a62678affb6
#
_cell.length_a   1.000
_cell.length_b   1.000
_cell.length_c   1.000
_cell.angle_alpha   90.00
_cell.angle_beta   90.00
_cell.angle_gamma   90.00
#
_symmetry.space_group_name_H-M   'P 1'
#
loop_
_entity.id
_entity.type
_entity.pdbx_description
1 polymer ?
#
loop_
_entity_poly.entity_id
_entity_poly.type
_entity_poly.pdbx_seq_one_letter_code
_entity_poly.pdbx_strand_id
1 'polypeptide(L)'
;MKHLIKKILREELLTEASGTFNKSMAVEITDNVLAYPEGKTEKTYDYLGVVKGEAAVGRLHFTTSGLDLLYDMMGNNITQKYFDGKSVKDLQNFSEQKDGKEYKSKWWMDGMREFLSSKDSKPVQDETIYQKFSRKFNRSKYGNVLTKWSTPREFAIGMAAQNSANLCLLRGRNGDWDAEELMKDYCKGRDNGGCPSTGGCRTRCRNINDFYPAPKDKEGYVWSKDEYKKYC
;
A
#
# COMPACT_ATOMS: atom_id res chain seq x y z
N MET A 1 -29.94 -6.38 0.40
CA MET A 1 -29.96 -6.40 1.87
C MET A 1 -28.59 -6.64 2.49
N LYS A 2 -27.87 -7.73 2.22
CA LYS A 2 -26.50 -7.97 2.78
C LYS A 2 -25.47 -6.85 2.50
N HIS A 3 -25.54 -6.20 1.34
CA HIS A 3 -24.64 -5.09 0.99
C HIS A 3 -24.93 -3.83 1.78
N LEU A 4 -26.21 -3.55 2.04
CA LEU A 4 -26.65 -2.40 2.83
C LEU A 4 -26.28 -2.56 4.32
N ILE A 5 -26.46 -3.76 4.86
CA ILE A 5 -26.07 -4.08 6.25
C ILE A 5 -24.56 -3.97 6.44
N LYS A 6 -23.76 -4.47 5.48
CA LYS A 6 -22.30 -4.28 5.50
C LYS A 6 -21.89 -2.81 5.43
N LYS A 7 -22.64 -2.00 4.67
CA LYS A 7 -22.36 -0.57 4.56
C LYS A 7 -22.70 0.16 5.87
N ILE A 8 -23.86 -0.13 6.49
CA ILE A 8 -24.28 0.47 7.77
C ILE A 8 -23.34 0.08 8.90
N LEU A 9 -23.01 -1.22 9.05
CA LEU A 9 -22.06 -1.69 10.06
C LEU A 9 -20.65 -1.09 9.86
N ARG A 10 -20.30 -0.80 8.63
CA ARG A 10 -19.03 -0.15 8.29
C ARG A 10 -19.03 1.34 8.60
N GLU A 11 -20.14 2.02 8.37
CA GLU A 11 -20.33 3.44 8.75
C GLU A 11 -20.31 3.59 10.28
N GLU A 12 -20.91 2.68 11.03
CA GLU A 12 -20.84 2.66 12.50
C GLU A 12 -19.44 2.37 13.02
N LEU A 13 -18.73 1.38 12.46
CA LEU A 13 -17.34 1.07 12.82
C LEU A 13 -16.37 2.21 12.46
N LEU A 14 -16.63 2.95 11.38
CA LEU A 14 -15.80 4.09 10.98
C LEU A 14 -16.02 5.32 11.85
N THR A 15 -17.21 5.48 12.43
CA THR A 15 -17.51 6.58 13.38
C THR A 15 -16.96 6.30 14.77
N GLU A 16 -16.81 5.06 15.18
CA GLU A 16 -16.18 4.68 16.46
C GLU A 16 -14.65 4.59 16.42
N ALA A 17 -14.06 4.46 15.24
CA ALA A 17 -12.61 4.42 15.04
C ALA A 17 -12.03 5.82 14.83
N SER A 18 -12.34 6.78 15.72
CA SER A 18 -11.53 8.00 15.87
C SER A 18 -10.18 7.58 16.43
N GLY A 19 -9.23 7.27 15.59
CA GLY A 19 -8.07 6.69 16.18
C GLY A 19 -6.82 6.70 15.35
N THR A 20 -5.85 6.25 15.95
CA THR A 20 -4.50 5.95 15.53
C THR A 20 -4.47 4.95 14.38
N PHE A 21 -3.66 5.24 13.37
CA PHE A 21 -3.32 4.27 12.33
C PHE A 21 -2.84 2.95 12.94
N ASN A 22 -3.49 1.86 12.60
CA ASN A 22 -3.20 0.53 13.13
C ASN A 22 -3.13 -0.53 12.02
N LYS A 23 -2.74 -1.75 12.38
CA LYS A 23 -2.55 -2.83 11.43
C LYS A 23 -3.84 -3.22 10.70
N SER A 24 -4.95 -3.31 11.40
CA SER A 24 -6.24 -3.66 10.79
C SER A 24 -6.64 -2.65 9.72
N MET A 25 -6.53 -1.36 10.04
CA MET A 25 -6.78 -0.27 9.10
C MET A 25 -5.84 -0.31 7.90
N ALA A 26 -4.54 -0.54 8.11
CA ALA A 26 -3.57 -0.63 7.02
C ALA A 26 -3.88 -1.77 6.06
N VAL A 27 -4.27 -2.93 6.57
CA VAL A 27 -4.67 -4.10 5.77
C VAL A 27 -5.98 -3.82 5.03
N GLU A 28 -6.99 -3.28 5.70
CA GLU A 28 -8.28 -2.95 5.08
C GLU A 28 -8.12 -1.94 3.94
N ILE A 29 -7.36 -0.87 4.16
CA ILE A 29 -7.08 0.11 3.11
C ILE A 29 -6.31 -0.54 1.95
N THR A 30 -5.37 -1.43 2.25
CA THR A 30 -4.65 -2.16 1.21
C THR A 30 -5.61 -2.99 0.38
N ASP A 31 -6.52 -3.72 0.99
CA ASP A 31 -7.49 -4.56 0.31
C ASP A 31 -8.48 -3.74 -0.52
N ASN A 32 -8.96 -2.63 0.00
CA ASN A 32 -9.97 -1.82 -0.65
C ASN A 32 -9.40 -0.88 -1.73
N VAL A 33 -8.18 -0.37 -1.54
CA VAL A 33 -7.63 0.71 -2.38
C VAL A 33 -6.41 0.28 -3.17
N LEU A 34 -5.43 -0.38 -2.53
CA LEU A 34 -4.11 -0.58 -3.13
C LEU A 34 -3.96 -1.88 -3.91
N ALA A 35 -4.58 -2.94 -3.43
CA ALA A 35 -4.47 -4.27 -4.00
C ALA A 35 -5.46 -4.52 -5.15
N TYR A 36 -6.42 -3.64 -5.33
CA TYR A 36 -7.35 -3.74 -6.46
C TYR A 36 -6.62 -3.45 -7.77
N PRO A 37 -6.68 -4.36 -8.74
CA PRO A 37 -5.82 -4.28 -9.91
C PRO A 37 -6.28 -3.22 -10.91
N GLU A 38 -5.29 -2.63 -11.51
CA GLU A 38 -5.40 -2.07 -12.83
C GLU A 38 -5.53 -3.22 -13.82
N GLY A 39 -6.74 -3.65 -14.09
CA GLY A 39 -7.08 -4.60 -15.15
C GLY A 39 -6.26 -5.89 -15.18
N LYS A 40 -6.75 -6.98 -14.70
CA LYS A 40 -6.43 -8.39 -14.96
C LYS A 40 -5.58 -9.18 -13.98
N THR A 41 -4.80 -8.62 -13.08
CA THR A 41 -4.06 -9.45 -12.11
C THR A 41 -4.41 -9.03 -10.70
N GLU A 42 -5.20 -9.82 -10.03
CA GLU A 42 -5.50 -9.63 -8.62
C GLU A 42 -4.22 -9.75 -7.80
N LYS A 43 -3.90 -8.71 -7.01
CA LYS A 43 -2.77 -8.75 -6.09
C LYS A 43 -3.18 -9.59 -4.90
N THR A 44 -2.83 -10.85 -4.91
CA THR A 44 -3.14 -11.81 -3.86
C THR A 44 -1.98 -11.99 -2.89
N TYR A 45 -2.23 -12.60 -1.74
CA TYR A 45 -1.18 -12.89 -0.76
C TYR A 45 -0.16 -13.90 -1.28
N ASP A 46 -0.55 -14.75 -2.22
CA ASP A 46 0.31 -15.77 -2.86
C ASP A 46 0.96 -15.30 -4.17
N TYR A 47 0.80 -14.02 -4.52
CA TYR A 47 1.40 -13.49 -5.73
C TYR A 47 2.92 -13.61 -5.73
N LEU A 48 3.47 -14.20 -6.79
CA LEU A 48 4.89 -14.25 -7.07
C LEU A 48 5.11 -14.04 -8.56
N GLY A 49 5.72 -12.93 -8.92
CA GLY A 49 5.90 -12.54 -10.31
C GLY A 49 7.03 -11.55 -10.52
N VAL A 50 7.01 -10.90 -11.68
CA VAL A 50 7.98 -9.88 -12.06
C VAL A 50 7.26 -8.60 -12.43
N VAL A 51 7.68 -7.49 -11.82
CA VAL A 51 7.16 -6.15 -12.11
C VAL A 51 8.34 -5.25 -12.46
N LYS A 52 8.31 -4.67 -13.66
CA LYS A 52 9.39 -3.80 -14.16
C LYS A 52 10.78 -4.43 -14.10
N GLY A 53 10.88 -5.75 -14.29
CA GLY A 53 12.15 -6.47 -14.26
C GLY A 53 12.68 -6.83 -12.88
N GLU A 54 11.89 -6.63 -11.83
CA GLU A 54 12.22 -7.00 -10.46
C GLU A 54 11.25 -8.07 -9.94
N ALA A 55 11.71 -8.89 -8.98
CA ALA A 55 10.82 -9.79 -8.26
C ALA A 55 9.75 -9.00 -7.52
N ALA A 56 8.50 -9.46 -7.61
CA ALA A 56 7.37 -8.86 -6.94
C ALA A 56 6.59 -9.93 -6.18
N VAL A 57 6.37 -9.70 -4.90
CA VAL A 57 5.87 -10.70 -3.96
C VAL A 57 4.65 -10.18 -3.20
N GLY A 58 3.64 -11.04 -3.07
CA GLY A 58 2.54 -10.87 -2.15
C GLY A 58 1.59 -9.71 -2.47
N ARG A 59 0.75 -9.40 -1.51
CA ARG A 59 -0.42 -8.51 -1.60
C ARG A 59 -0.12 -7.09 -2.11
N LEU A 60 1.05 -6.53 -1.82
CA LEU A 60 1.47 -5.20 -2.29
C LEU A 60 2.53 -5.23 -3.39
N HIS A 61 2.83 -6.40 -3.97
CA HIS A 61 3.96 -6.54 -4.87
C HIS A 61 5.25 -5.97 -4.25
N PHE A 62 5.66 -6.53 -3.11
CA PHE A 62 6.90 -6.12 -2.47
C PHE A 62 8.08 -6.39 -3.43
N THR A 63 8.82 -5.34 -3.74
CA THR A 63 10.05 -5.37 -4.55
C THR A 63 11.20 -4.78 -3.76
N THR A 64 12.43 -5.06 -4.10
CA THR A 64 13.66 -4.47 -3.49
C THR A 64 13.53 -4.13 -1.99
N SER A 65 13.46 -2.85 -1.63
CA SER A 65 13.31 -2.41 -0.23
C SER A 65 12.03 -2.90 0.48
N GLY A 66 11.00 -3.26 -0.29
CA GLY A 66 9.81 -3.91 0.24
C GLY A 66 10.07 -5.38 0.59
N LEU A 67 10.92 -6.06 -0.16
CA LEU A 67 11.38 -7.42 0.17
C LEU A 67 12.26 -7.42 1.41
N ASP A 68 13.16 -6.46 1.56
CA ASP A 68 13.99 -6.33 2.77
C ASP A 68 13.12 -6.19 4.02
N LEU A 69 12.08 -5.35 3.94
CA LEU A 69 11.12 -5.22 5.03
C LEU A 69 10.31 -6.51 5.27
N LEU A 70 9.96 -7.24 4.21
CA LEU A 70 9.29 -8.54 4.34
C LEU A 70 10.19 -9.55 5.06
N TYR A 71 11.48 -9.61 4.73
CA TYR A 71 12.44 -10.48 5.43
C TYR A 71 12.60 -10.07 6.90
N ASP A 72 12.65 -8.76 7.21
CA ASP A 72 12.65 -8.27 8.60
C ASP A 72 11.43 -8.81 9.37
N MET A 73 10.24 -8.75 8.76
CA MET A 73 9.00 -9.22 9.42
C MET A 73 8.91 -10.74 9.50
N MET A 74 9.53 -11.47 8.59
CA MET A 74 9.67 -12.93 8.71
C MET A 74 10.51 -13.31 9.93
N GLY A 75 11.58 -12.57 10.19
CA GLY A 75 12.58 -12.93 11.18
C GLY A 75 13.35 -14.23 10.84
N ASN A 76 14.42 -14.51 11.58
CA ASN A 76 15.28 -15.66 11.29
C ASN A 76 14.56 -17.01 11.32
N ASN A 77 13.59 -17.19 12.22
CA ASN A 77 12.89 -18.47 12.33
C ASN A 77 12.12 -18.83 11.06
N ILE A 78 11.44 -17.84 10.44
CA ILE A 78 10.68 -18.06 9.21
C ILE A 78 11.62 -18.14 8.01
N THR A 79 12.62 -17.25 7.92
CA THR A 79 13.55 -17.26 6.78
C THR A 79 14.34 -18.57 6.74
N GLN A 80 14.84 -19.06 7.86
CA GLN A 80 15.57 -20.33 7.93
C GLN A 80 14.69 -21.53 7.55
N LYS A 81 13.41 -21.48 7.91
CA LYS A 81 12.46 -22.55 7.59
C LYS A 81 12.20 -22.70 6.10
N TYR A 82 12.09 -21.59 5.36
CA TYR A 82 11.68 -21.60 3.96
C TYR A 82 12.84 -21.39 2.97
N PHE A 83 14.00 -20.95 3.41
CA PHE A 83 15.14 -20.60 2.55
C PHE A 83 16.43 -21.31 2.94
N ASP A 84 16.36 -22.63 3.07
CA ASP A 84 17.53 -23.49 3.30
C ASP A 84 18.45 -23.00 4.44
N GLY A 85 17.88 -22.64 5.58
CA GLY A 85 18.63 -22.18 6.74
C GLY A 85 19.17 -20.74 6.64
N LYS A 86 18.83 -19.98 5.60
CA LYS A 86 19.28 -18.60 5.43
C LYS A 86 18.66 -17.66 6.48
N SER A 87 19.51 -16.80 7.03
CA SER A 87 19.07 -15.72 7.92
C SER A 87 18.42 -14.56 7.14
N VAL A 88 17.75 -13.66 7.85
CA VAL A 88 17.26 -12.38 7.30
C VAL A 88 18.39 -11.64 6.58
N LYS A 89 19.55 -11.52 7.22
CA LYS A 89 20.70 -10.81 6.64
C LYS A 89 21.22 -11.47 5.36
N ASP A 90 21.20 -12.80 5.29
CA ASP A 90 21.62 -13.52 4.08
C ASP A 90 20.68 -13.20 2.91
N LEU A 91 19.37 -13.12 3.16
CA LEU A 91 18.39 -12.78 2.13
C LEU A 91 18.49 -11.32 1.69
N GLN A 92 18.68 -10.39 2.62
CA GLN A 92 18.90 -8.97 2.30
C GLN A 92 20.17 -8.78 1.47
N ASN A 93 21.28 -9.35 1.89
CA ASN A 93 22.53 -9.32 1.11
C ASN A 93 22.36 -9.97 -0.27
N PHE A 94 21.61 -11.05 -0.37
CA PHE A 94 21.31 -11.68 -1.65
C PHE A 94 20.49 -10.76 -2.56
N SER A 95 19.47 -10.08 -2.02
CA SER A 95 18.66 -9.11 -2.77
C SER A 95 19.50 -7.93 -3.27
N GLU A 96 20.39 -7.38 -2.46
CA GLU A 96 21.33 -6.34 -2.89
C GLU A 96 22.22 -6.80 -4.05
N GLN A 97 22.80 -8.00 -3.96
CA GLN A 97 23.67 -8.57 -5.00
C GLN A 97 22.92 -8.86 -6.30
N LYS A 98 21.66 -9.21 -6.23
CA LYS A 98 20.83 -9.55 -7.39
C LYS A 98 20.12 -8.37 -8.02
N ASP A 99 20.18 -7.22 -7.39
CA ASP A 99 19.54 -5.98 -7.89
C ASP A 99 18.05 -6.20 -8.25
N GLY A 100 17.30 -6.82 -7.35
CA GLY A 100 15.88 -7.14 -7.52
C GLY A 100 15.58 -8.32 -8.46
N LYS A 101 16.60 -9.08 -8.89
CA LYS A 101 16.44 -10.20 -9.85
C LYS A 101 16.44 -11.57 -9.19
N GLU A 102 15.97 -11.66 -7.96
CA GLU A 102 15.88 -12.90 -7.16
C GLU A 102 15.08 -13.98 -7.89
N TYR A 103 14.09 -13.58 -8.69
CA TYR A 103 13.30 -14.50 -9.53
C TYR A 103 14.13 -15.33 -10.50
N LYS A 104 15.40 -14.98 -10.76
CA LYS A 104 16.33 -15.78 -11.55
C LYS A 104 17.00 -16.90 -10.75
N SER A 105 16.80 -16.96 -9.45
CA SER A 105 17.41 -17.94 -8.56
C SER A 105 16.39 -18.99 -8.13
N LYS A 106 16.63 -20.25 -8.54
CA LYS A 106 15.68 -21.33 -8.28
C LYS A 106 15.40 -21.53 -6.79
N TRP A 107 16.42 -21.60 -5.95
CA TRP A 107 16.27 -21.82 -4.51
C TRP A 107 15.44 -20.71 -3.85
N TRP A 108 15.62 -19.45 -4.27
CA TRP A 108 14.85 -18.33 -3.76
C TRP A 108 13.38 -18.41 -4.19
N MET A 109 13.14 -18.75 -5.46
CA MET A 109 11.78 -18.90 -6.01
C MET A 109 11.02 -20.05 -5.33
N ASP A 110 11.69 -21.15 -5.07
CA ASP A 110 11.09 -22.31 -4.42
C ASP A 110 10.76 -21.98 -2.95
N GLY A 111 11.69 -21.40 -2.20
CA GLY A 111 11.45 -20.96 -0.82
C GLY A 111 10.34 -19.91 -0.71
N MET A 112 10.32 -18.96 -1.65
CA MET A 112 9.26 -17.93 -1.66
C MET A 112 7.88 -18.53 -1.96
N ARG A 113 7.76 -19.48 -2.90
CA ARG A 113 6.50 -20.20 -3.17
C ARG A 113 6.01 -20.95 -1.94
N GLU A 114 6.91 -21.68 -1.29
CA GLU A 114 6.57 -22.43 -0.08
C GLU A 114 6.11 -21.49 1.03
N PHE A 115 6.83 -20.40 1.28
CA PHE A 115 6.41 -19.37 2.24
C PHE A 115 5.03 -18.81 1.90
N LEU A 116 4.82 -18.37 0.67
CA LEU A 116 3.55 -17.73 0.25
C LEU A 116 2.34 -18.66 0.37
N SER A 117 2.55 -19.96 0.20
CA SER A 117 1.51 -20.99 0.36
C SER A 117 1.27 -21.39 1.82
N SER A 118 2.09 -20.90 2.74
CA SER A 118 2.04 -21.30 4.15
C SER A 118 1.09 -20.43 4.98
N LYS A 119 0.72 -20.93 6.17
CA LYS A 119 -0.02 -20.15 7.17
C LYS A 119 0.74 -18.94 7.72
N ASP A 120 2.06 -18.94 7.58
CA ASP A 120 2.93 -17.87 8.09
C ASP A 120 2.88 -16.64 7.19
N SER A 121 2.51 -16.80 5.92
CA SER A 121 2.55 -15.76 4.89
C SER A 121 1.64 -14.56 5.20
N LYS A 122 0.36 -14.80 5.43
CA LYS A 122 -0.60 -13.70 5.62
C LYS A 122 -0.26 -12.81 6.84
N PRO A 123 -0.01 -13.35 8.04
CA PRO A 123 0.36 -12.52 9.19
C PRO A 123 1.62 -11.68 8.98
N VAL A 124 2.63 -12.24 8.32
CA VAL A 124 3.89 -11.56 8.00
C VAL A 124 3.66 -10.43 6.99
N GLN A 125 2.88 -10.67 5.94
CA GLN A 125 2.56 -9.64 4.95
C GLN A 125 1.72 -8.52 5.55
N ASP A 126 0.74 -8.82 6.40
CA ASP A 126 -0.10 -7.85 7.09
C ASP A 126 0.77 -6.94 7.99
N GLU A 127 1.73 -7.51 8.70
CA GLU A 127 2.69 -6.74 9.50
C GLU A 127 3.62 -5.89 8.61
N THR A 128 4.09 -6.45 7.50
CA THR A 128 4.94 -5.73 6.54
C THR A 128 4.20 -4.51 5.96
N ILE A 129 2.93 -4.66 5.61
CA ILE A 129 2.06 -3.58 5.14
C ILE A 129 1.99 -2.47 6.19
N TYR A 130 1.64 -2.83 7.42
CA TYR A 130 1.53 -1.88 8.51
C TYR A 130 2.84 -1.14 8.77
N GLN A 131 3.95 -1.84 8.90
CA GLN A 131 5.27 -1.25 9.14
C GLN A 131 5.73 -0.36 7.99
N LYS A 132 5.45 -0.76 6.74
CA LYS A 132 5.78 0.05 5.55
C LYS A 132 5.17 1.44 5.62
N PHE A 133 3.89 1.54 5.98
CA PHE A 133 3.19 2.82 6.02
C PHE A 133 3.42 3.57 7.34
N SER A 134 3.43 2.90 8.48
CA SER A 134 3.76 3.51 9.78
C SER A 134 5.13 4.19 9.75
N ARG A 135 6.16 3.51 9.24
CA ARG A 135 7.51 4.09 9.11
C ARG A 135 7.52 5.33 8.21
N LYS A 136 6.70 5.35 7.16
CA LYS A 136 6.61 6.50 6.26
C LYS A 136 5.85 7.66 6.89
N PHE A 137 4.78 7.40 7.59
CA PHE A 137 3.98 8.41 8.26
C PHE A 137 4.72 9.05 9.46
N ASN A 138 5.62 8.30 10.09
CA ASN A 138 6.44 8.76 11.23
C ASN A 138 7.76 9.46 10.82
N ARG A 139 8.11 9.51 9.54
CA ARG A 139 9.36 10.15 9.13
C ARG A 139 9.29 11.66 9.31
N SER A 140 10.20 12.21 10.12
CA SER A 140 10.33 13.64 10.41
C SER A 140 10.47 14.51 9.16
N LYS A 141 11.04 13.97 8.08
CA LYS A 141 11.17 14.65 6.78
C LYS A 141 9.84 15.11 6.18
N TYR A 142 8.74 14.43 6.53
CA TYR A 142 7.41 14.72 6.01
C TYR A 142 6.47 15.25 7.10
N GLY A 143 6.98 15.56 8.30
CA GLY A 143 6.18 15.78 9.48
C GLY A 143 5.57 14.47 10.01
N ASN A 144 5.12 14.50 11.25
CA ASN A 144 4.41 13.36 11.83
C ASN A 144 2.92 13.48 11.48
N VAL A 145 2.50 12.84 10.38
CA VAL A 145 1.09 12.85 9.95
C VAL A 145 0.19 12.04 10.87
N LEU A 146 0.74 11.10 11.65
CA LEU A 146 -0.02 10.31 12.62
C LEU A 146 -0.61 11.16 13.75
N THR A 147 -0.07 12.35 13.98
CA THR A 147 -0.62 13.30 14.97
C THR A 147 -1.69 14.22 14.38
N LYS A 148 -1.82 14.26 13.05
CA LYS A 148 -2.73 15.17 12.36
C LYS A 148 -3.92 14.44 11.76
N TRP A 149 -3.69 13.23 11.23
CA TRP A 149 -4.73 12.43 10.59
C TRP A 149 -5.41 11.52 11.61
N SER A 150 -6.70 11.41 11.51
CA SER A 150 -7.55 10.66 12.43
C SER A 150 -8.58 9.78 11.75
N THR A 151 -8.75 9.91 10.45
CA THR A 151 -9.79 9.20 9.71
C THR A 151 -9.22 8.16 8.75
N PRO A 152 -9.93 7.05 8.52
CA PRO A 152 -9.53 6.05 7.53
C PRO A 152 -9.34 6.62 6.12
N ARG A 153 -10.13 7.66 5.75
CA ARG A 153 -9.99 8.35 4.46
C ARG A 153 -8.64 9.03 4.32
N GLU A 154 -8.23 9.80 5.33
CA GLU A 154 -6.92 10.49 5.32
C GLU A 154 -5.77 9.49 5.17
N PHE A 155 -5.83 8.37 5.90
CA PHE A 155 -4.83 7.31 5.77
C PHE A 155 -4.89 6.60 4.42
N ALA A 156 -6.08 6.39 3.84
CA ALA A 156 -6.23 5.79 2.52
C ALA A 156 -5.59 6.67 1.42
N ILE A 157 -5.80 7.98 1.49
CA ILE A 157 -5.18 8.96 0.59
C ILE A 157 -3.65 8.92 0.75
N GLY A 158 -3.16 8.95 1.98
CA GLY A 158 -1.74 8.90 2.27
C GLY A 158 -1.08 7.61 1.81
N MET A 159 -1.71 6.46 2.04
CA MET A 159 -1.22 5.16 1.59
C MET A 159 -1.18 5.07 0.07
N ALA A 160 -2.22 5.54 -0.63
CA ALA A 160 -2.27 5.55 -2.09
C ALA A 160 -1.16 6.42 -2.69
N ALA A 161 -0.99 7.64 -2.18
CA ALA A 161 0.07 8.54 -2.62
C ALA A 161 1.47 7.96 -2.38
N GLN A 162 1.71 7.37 -1.20
CA GLN A 162 2.98 6.74 -0.83
C GLN A 162 3.32 5.51 -1.67
N ASN A 163 2.31 4.72 -2.03
CA ASN A 163 2.53 3.48 -2.77
C ASN A 163 2.83 3.72 -4.26
N SER A 164 2.51 4.89 -4.78
CA SER A 164 2.68 5.21 -6.19
C SER A 164 4.08 5.70 -6.58
N ALA A 165 5.04 5.63 -5.66
CA ALA A 165 6.42 6.11 -5.83
C ALA A 165 6.55 7.63 -6.12
N ASN A 166 5.46 8.37 -6.11
CA ASN A 166 5.47 9.82 -6.29
C ASN A 166 5.68 10.56 -4.96
N LEU A 167 6.81 10.29 -4.34
CA LEU A 167 7.31 11.04 -3.19
C LEU A 167 7.44 12.55 -3.48
N CYS A 168 7.41 12.94 -4.75
CA CYS A 168 7.49 14.34 -5.16
C CYS A 168 6.30 15.17 -4.66
N LEU A 169 5.10 14.60 -4.63
CA LEU A 169 3.91 15.27 -4.11
C LEU A 169 4.05 15.64 -2.62
N LEU A 170 4.82 14.85 -1.91
CA LEU A 170 5.01 15.00 -0.48
C LEU A 170 6.18 15.93 -0.14
N ARG A 171 7.09 16.17 -1.08
CA ARG A 171 8.30 16.97 -0.85
C ARG A 171 8.05 18.47 -0.82
N GLY A 172 7.01 18.95 -1.48
CA GLY A 172 6.73 20.40 -1.59
C GLY A 172 5.89 20.98 -0.45
N ARG A 173 5.41 20.19 0.48
CA ARG A 173 4.39 20.61 1.44
C ARG A 173 4.89 20.79 2.87
N ASN A 174 6.07 21.22 3.13
CA ASN A 174 6.65 21.67 4.43
C ASN A 174 5.86 21.28 5.72
N GLY A 175 5.30 20.06 5.78
CA GLY A 175 4.56 19.57 6.94
C GLY A 175 3.09 19.98 7.01
N ASP A 176 2.57 20.72 6.06
CA ASP A 176 1.13 20.97 5.94
C ASP A 176 0.49 19.91 5.05
N TRP A 177 -0.19 18.96 5.70
CA TRP A 177 -0.74 17.76 5.11
C TRP A 177 -2.26 17.78 5.19
N ASP A 178 -2.89 18.62 4.38
CA ASP A 178 -4.30 18.44 4.09
C ASP A 178 -4.45 17.23 3.16
N ALA A 179 -5.14 16.19 3.65
CA ALA A 179 -5.29 14.94 2.92
C ALA A 179 -6.11 15.13 1.63
N GLU A 180 -7.10 16.02 1.65
CA GLU A 180 -7.92 16.29 0.45
C GLU A 180 -7.14 17.06 -0.61
N GLU A 181 -6.27 17.98 -0.22
CA GLU A 181 -5.35 18.60 -1.15
C GLU A 181 -4.34 17.62 -1.71
N LEU A 182 -3.83 16.70 -0.86
CA LEU A 182 -2.97 15.62 -1.33
C LEU A 182 -3.71 14.73 -2.34
N MET A 183 -4.98 14.45 -2.12
CA MET A 183 -5.79 13.69 -3.07
C MET A 183 -5.99 14.43 -4.38
N LYS A 184 -6.26 15.74 -4.35
CA LYS A 184 -6.33 16.57 -5.56
C LYS A 184 -5.05 16.44 -6.39
N ASP A 185 -3.90 16.62 -5.76
CA ASP A 185 -2.63 16.53 -6.45
C ASP A 185 -2.33 15.12 -6.94
N TYR A 186 -2.68 14.11 -6.16
CA TYR A 186 -2.51 12.71 -6.53
C TYR A 186 -3.37 12.33 -7.75
N CYS A 187 -4.59 12.84 -7.82
CA CYS A 187 -5.54 12.52 -8.88
C CYS A 187 -5.41 13.41 -10.13
N LYS A 188 -4.75 14.57 -10.06
CA LYS A 188 -4.58 15.51 -11.20
C LYS A 188 -3.68 15.02 -12.33
N GLY A 189 -2.91 13.95 -12.14
CA GLY A 189 -2.09 13.38 -13.21
C GLY A 189 -0.76 14.10 -13.47
N ARG A 190 -0.23 13.96 -14.68
CA ARG A 190 1.16 14.24 -15.06
C ARG A 190 1.64 15.67 -14.89
N ASP A 191 0.78 16.65 -15.11
CA ASP A 191 1.21 18.04 -15.31
C ASP A 191 1.63 18.76 -14.04
N ASN A 192 1.31 18.19 -12.89
CA ASN A 192 1.65 18.74 -11.56
C ASN A 192 2.47 17.79 -10.68
N GLY A 193 3.22 16.85 -11.27
CA GLY A 193 3.97 15.86 -10.49
C GLY A 193 3.08 14.81 -9.81
N GLY A 194 1.82 14.73 -10.20
CA GLY A 194 0.86 13.73 -9.77
C GLY A 194 1.17 12.34 -10.28
N CYS A 195 0.32 11.40 -9.96
CA CYS A 195 0.45 10.03 -10.39
C CYS A 195 0.48 9.97 -11.93
N PRO A 196 1.46 9.30 -12.54
CA PRO A 196 1.43 9.11 -13.98
C PRO A 196 0.11 8.44 -14.37
N SER A 197 -0.43 8.78 -15.52
CA SER A 197 -1.74 8.35 -16.06
C SER A 197 -1.86 6.85 -16.31
N THR A 198 -1.30 6.04 -15.46
CA THR A 198 -1.49 4.60 -15.44
C THR A 198 -2.83 4.31 -14.76
N GLY A 199 -3.58 3.36 -15.29
CA GLY A 199 -4.92 3.01 -14.82
C GLY A 199 -5.06 2.86 -13.30
N GLY A 200 -3.95 2.56 -12.55
CA GLY A 200 -3.97 2.34 -11.13
C GLY A 200 -4.24 3.53 -10.25
N CYS A 201 -3.80 4.68 -10.67
CA CYS A 201 -4.11 5.89 -9.92
C CYS A 201 -5.59 6.20 -10.01
N ARG A 202 -6.18 6.03 -11.19
CA ARG A 202 -7.62 6.18 -11.41
C ARG A 202 -8.43 5.27 -10.51
N THR A 203 -8.07 3.99 -10.52
CA THR A 203 -8.76 2.99 -9.70
C THR A 203 -8.64 3.30 -8.24
N ARG A 204 -7.46 3.72 -7.75
CA ARG A 204 -7.27 4.10 -6.35
C ARG A 204 -8.05 5.34 -5.96
N CYS A 205 -8.05 6.39 -6.81
CA CYS A 205 -8.87 7.59 -6.56
C CYS A 205 -10.35 7.24 -6.45
N ARG A 206 -10.87 6.42 -7.38
CA ARG A 206 -12.24 5.93 -7.32
C ARG A 206 -12.49 5.11 -6.05
N ASN A 207 -11.64 4.16 -5.75
CA ASN A 207 -11.80 3.28 -4.59
C ASN A 207 -11.75 4.06 -3.27
N ILE A 208 -10.91 5.12 -3.16
CA ILE A 208 -10.92 5.99 -1.98
C ILE A 208 -12.31 6.62 -1.81
N ASN A 209 -12.90 7.15 -2.86
CA ASN A 209 -14.23 7.76 -2.77
C ASN A 209 -15.35 6.74 -2.52
N ASP A 210 -15.24 5.55 -3.10
CA ASP A 210 -16.25 4.50 -2.96
C ASP A 210 -16.22 3.84 -1.57
N PHE A 211 -15.03 3.62 -1.02
CA PHE A 211 -14.85 2.93 0.26
C PHE A 211 -14.72 3.88 1.46
N TYR A 212 -14.22 5.08 1.25
CA TYR A 212 -13.97 6.08 2.28
C TYR A 212 -14.50 7.44 1.80
N PRO A 213 -15.85 7.63 1.75
CA PRO A 213 -16.44 8.86 1.24
C PRO A 213 -16.03 10.06 2.08
N ALA A 214 -15.96 11.22 1.45
CA ALA A 214 -15.71 12.46 2.17
C ALA A 214 -16.83 12.78 3.16
N PRO A 215 -16.52 13.43 4.30
CA PRO A 215 -17.54 13.97 5.19
C PRO A 215 -18.48 14.90 4.43
N LYS A 216 -19.78 14.87 4.78
CA LYS A 216 -20.83 15.65 4.09
C LYS A 216 -20.67 17.17 4.23
N ASP A 217 -19.99 17.62 5.26
CA ASP A 217 -19.70 19.01 5.59
C ASP A 217 -18.44 19.57 4.92
N LYS A 218 -17.59 18.71 4.47
CA LYS A 218 -16.51 19.03 3.54
C LYS A 218 -16.99 18.55 2.18
N GLU A 219 -17.29 19.45 1.26
CA GLU A 219 -17.47 19.08 -0.14
C GLU A 219 -16.24 18.25 -0.53
N GLY A 220 -16.36 16.93 -0.31
CA GLY A 220 -15.34 16.00 -0.72
C GLY A 220 -15.15 16.28 -2.18
N TYR A 221 -13.92 16.42 -2.61
CA TYR A 221 -13.62 16.65 -4.01
C TYR A 221 -14.12 15.43 -4.80
N VAL A 222 -15.42 15.49 -5.12
CA VAL A 222 -16.06 14.57 -6.03
C VAL A 222 -15.66 15.05 -7.41
N TRP A 223 -14.74 14.36 -8.03
CA TRP A 223 -14.44 14.60 -9.42
C TRP A 223 -15.74 14.54 -10.21
N SER A 224 -16.08 15.62 -10.89
CA SER A 224 -17.10 15.54 -11.91
C SER A 224 -16.67 14.47 -12.93
N LYS A 225 -17.64 13.83 -13.57
CA LYS A 225 -17.36 12.78 -14.57
C LYS A 225 -16.43 13.27 -15.68
N ASP A 226 -16.45 14.58 -15.95
CA ASP A 226 -15.65 15.24 -16.98
C ASP A 226 -14.23 15.59 -16.48
N GLU A 227 -14.07 16.00 -15.23
CA GLU A 227 -12.75 16.15 -14.61
C GLU A 227 -12.07 14.78 -14.45
N TYR A 228 -12.80 13.75 -14.07
CA TYR A 228 -12.29 12.39 -14.04
C TYR A 228 -11.77 11.95 -15.40
N LYS A 229 -12.50 12.23 -16.50
CA LYS A 229 -12.06 11.92 -17.86
C LYS A 229 -10.86 12.75 -18.32
N LYS A 230 -10.74 13.99 -17.85
CA LYS A 230 -9.68 14.92 -18.27
C LYS A 230 -8.34 14.63 -17.60
N TYR A 231 -8.34 14.19 -16.33
CA TYR A 231 -7.13 14.04 -15.52
C TYR A 231 -6.86 12.60 -15.07
N CYS A 232 -7.84 11.76 -15.15
CA CYS A 232 -7.80 10.33 -14.94
C CYS A 232 -8.34 9.59 -16.15
#